data_5cc323f06a8ad596c06a0136467875b5
#
_entry.id   5cc323f06a8ad596c06a0136467875b5
#
_cell.length_a   1.000
_cell.length_b   1.000
_cell.length_c   1.000
_cell.angle_alpha   90.00
_cell.angle_beta   90.00
_cell.angle_gamma   90.00
#
_symmetry.space_group_name_H-M   'P 1'
#
loop_
_entity.id
_entity.type
_entity.pdbx_description
1 polymer ?
#
loop_
_entity_poly.entity_id
_entity_poly.type
_entity_poly.pdbx_seq_one_letter_code
_entity_poly.pdbx_strand_id
1 'polypeptide(L)'
;MEHLELGFIGFGLIGGSIARVLKKKKLDISVTVYTRRQNDDLQVGVQEGIIDSLVYDIDESFADCDIIFLCAPVMKNLDFLPILKDIIKPSCIVTDVGSVKNNICKEARKLNMAKQFIGGHPMAGSEKTGYVNSTEILLENAYYLLTPVAENRPQDIELMKKLVSYTGANCVILPPDDHDRITAAISHVPHIIAATLVNMVRNNDNEEENMKAFAAGGFKDITRIASSSPQMWQDICMANGESINHFLSYFQEQLKAFQNMIDNGCEQDIFNEFQSAGDYRNSIPTRQSSVIARSYDIFINVDDRAGAIAKIASILSVNDISIKNIGIIHNREFMDGVLKLELYSEKDASKARHLLFDNQYDIVTRN
;
A
#
# COMPACT_ATOMS: atom_id res chain seq x y z
N MET A 1 -23.59 9.21 -12.10
CA MET A 1 -23.45 9.63 -10.70
C MET A 1 -23.75 11.11 -10.72
N GLU A 2 -24.54 11.64 -9.79
CA GLU A 2 -24.74 13.07 -9.66
C GLU A 2 -23.40 13.75 -9.46
N HIS A 3 -23.32 15.04 -9.76
CA HIS A 3 -22.14 15.86 -9.51
C HIS A 3 -21.69 15.76 -8.05
N LEU A 4 -20.38 15.67 -7.80
CA LEU A 4 -19.82 15.61 -6.46
C LEU A 4 -18.76 16.70 -6.26
N GLU A 5 -18.91 17.45 -5.17
CA GLU A 5 -17.91 18.39 -4.67
C GLU A 5 -16.93 17.68 -3.73
N LEU A 6 -15.66 17.57 -4.14
CA LEU A 6 -14.62 16.90 -3.39
C LEU A 6 -13.63 17.90 -2.78
N GLY A 7 -13.46 17.85 -1.46
CA GLY A 7 -12.46 18.63 -0.74
C GLY A 7 -11.22 17.80 -0.43
N PHE A 8 -10.04 18.40 -0.52
CA PHE A 8 -8.79 17.74 -0.13
C PHE A 8 -7.96 18.65 0.79
N ILE A 9 -7.52 18.08 1.90
CA ILE A 9 -6.62 18.71 2.86
C ILE A 9 -5.34 17.89 2.94
N GLY A 10 -4.21 18.48 2.50
CA GLY A 10 -2.94 17.74 2.37
C GLY A 10 -2.78 17.04 1.01
N PHE A 11 -2.87 17.78 -0.09
CA PHE A 11 -2.88 17.27 -1.46
C PHE A 11 -1.46 16.88 -1.95
N GLY A 12 -1.01 15.71 -1.52
CA GLY A 12 0.28 15.13 -1.91
C GLY A 12 0.14 13.93 -2.85
N LEU A 13 1.03 12.94 -2.68
CA LEU A 13 1.06 11.71 -3.48
C LEU A 13 -0.31 10.99 -3.50
N ILE A 14 -0.89 10.72 -2.33
CA ILE A 14 -2.13 9.93 -2.22
C ILE A 14 -3.35 10.74 -2.67
N GLY A 15 -3.55 11.94 -2.12
CA GLY A 15 -4.69 12.80 -2.49
C GLY A 15 -4.68 13.14 -3.97
N GLY A 16 -3.52 13.48 -4.53
CA GLY A 16 -3.35 13.72 -5.96
C GLY A 16 -3.66 12.49 -6.81
N SER A 17 -3.25 11.30 -6.39
CA SER A 17 -3.53 10.06 -7.13
C SER A 17 -5.03 9.72 -7.12
N ILE A 18 -5.72 9.92 -5.99
CA ILE A 18 -7.17 9.76 -5.90
C ILE A 18 -7.86 10.73 -6.88
N ALA A 19 -7.54 12.03 -6.83
CA ALA A 19 -8.15 13.00 -7.70
C ALA A 19 -7.88 12.73 -9.19
N ARG A 20 -6.63 12.39 -9.55
CA ARG A 20 -6.24 12.06 -10.94
C ARG A 20 -7.06 10.89 -11.49
N VAL A 21 -7.18 9.79 -10.76
CA VAL A 21 -7.92 8.62 -11.26
C VAL A 21 -9.41 8.92 -11.38
N LEU A 22 -10.01 9.67 -10.45
CA LEU A 22 -11.43 10.04 -10.52
C LEU A 22 -11.72 10.97 -11.72
N LYS A 23 -10.87 11.98 -11.98
CA LYS A 23 -10.95 12.85 -13.18
C LYS A 23 -10.75 12.03 -14.47
N LYS A 24 -9.78 11.11 -14.51
CA LYS A 24 -9.54 10.24 -15.68
C LYS A 24 -10.75 9.34 -15.99
N LYS A 25 -11.47 8.88 -14.99
CA LYS A 25 -12.72 8.11 -15.16
C LYS A 25 -13.88 8.97 -15.64
N LYS A 26 -13.64 10.26 -15.88
CA LYS A 26 -14.65 11.24 -16.34
C LYS A 26 -15.88 11.28 -15.44
N LEU A 27 -15.67 11.15 -14.15
CA LEU A 27 -16.72 11.39 -13.18
C LEU A 27 -17.03 12.88 -13.15
N ASP A 28 -18.31 13.21 -12.97
CA ASP A 28 -18.73 14.59 -12.80
C ASP A 28 -18.38 15.04 -11.38
N ILE A 29 -17.20 15.65 -11.22
CA ILE A 29 -16.64 16.06 -9.93
C ILE A 29 -15.94 17.43 -10.03
N SER A 30 -16.07 18.23 -8.97
CA SER A 30 -15.20 19.38 -8.71
C SER A 30 -14.23 19.05 -7.57
N VAL A 31 -13.02 19.59 -7.66
CA VAL A 31 -11.93 19.31 -6.70
C VAL A 31 -11.44 20.63 -6.10
N THR A 32 -11.72 20.83 -4.81
CA THR A 32 -11.22 21.94 -3.99
C THR A 32 -10.07 21.47 -3.13
N VAL A 33 -8.93 22.15 -3.20
CA VAL A 33 -7.71 21.78 -2.46
C VAL A 33 -7.28 22.88 -1.51
N TYR A 34 -7.09 22.55 -0.24
CA TYR A 34 -6.48 23.45 0.73
C TYR A 34 -4.95 23.30 0.77
N THR A 35 -4.26 24.41 0.77
CA THR A 35 -2.82 24.53 1.03
C THR A 35 -2.51 25.74 1.90
N ARG A 36 -1.61 25.59 2.88
CA ARG A 36 -1.25 26.70 3.80
C ARG A 36 -0.50 27.85 3.15
N ARG A 37 0.09 27.64 1.98
CA ARG A 37 0.91 28.62 1.25
C ARG A 37 0.92 28.29 -0.23
N GLN A 38 1.30 29.26 -1.02
CA GLN A 38 1.54 29.03 -2.45
C GLN A 38 2.50 27.83 -2.63
N ASN A 39 2.15 26.95 -3.56
CA ASN A 39 2.87 25.74 -3.85
C ASN A 39 2.86 25.51 -5.37
N ASP A 40 4.01 25.58 -5.99
CA ASP A 40 4.15 25.47 -7.44
C ASP A 40 3.73 24.07 -7.94
N ASP A 41 3.97 23.01 -7.17
CA ASP A 41 3.50 21.66 -7.51
C ASP A 41 1.97 21.59 -7.65
N LEU A 42 1.22 22.33 -6.82
CA LEU A 42 -0.24 22.37 -6.87
C LEU A 42 -0.74 23.25 -8.02
N GLN A 43 0.02 24.27 -8.43
CA GLN A 43 -0.29 25.05 -9.64
C GLN A 43 -0.24 24.17 -10.90
N VAL A 44 0.66 23.18 -10.94
CA VAL A 44 0.65 22.16 -12.01
C VAL A 44 -0.68 21.41 -12.02
N GLY A 45 -1.21 21.03 -10.86
CA GLY A 45 -2.51 20.35 -10.75
C GLY A 45 -3.69 21.19 -11.25
N VAL A 46 -3.64 22.51 -11.06
CA VAL A 46 -4.63 23.45 -11.62
C VAL A 46 -4.50 23.50 -13.15
N GLN A 47 -3.28 23.61 -13.68
CA GLN A 47 -3.03 23.63 -15.12
C GLN A 47 -3.45 22.34 -15.82
N GLU A 48 -3.29 21.19 -15.15
CA GLU A 48 -3.72 19.89 -15.63
C GLU A 48 -5.25 19.66 -15.54
N GLY A 49 -6.00 20.60 -14.92
CA GLY A 49 -7.44 20.45 -14.70
C GLY A 49 -7.82 19.37 -13.69
N ILE A 50 -6.89 18.98 -12.81
CA ILE A 50 -7.13 18.05 -11.70
C ILE A 50 -7.68 18.82 -10.49
N ILE A 51 -7.20 20.03 -10.26
CA ILE A 51 -7.65 20.95 -9.20
C ILE A 51 -8.51 22.04 -9.84
N ASP A 52 -9.77 22.12 -9.44
CA ASP A 52 -10.68 23.17 -9.93
C ASP A 52 -10.57 24.42 -9.06
N SER A 53 -10.34 24.29 -7.75
CA SER A 53 -10.18 25.40 -6.82
C SER A 53 -9.02 25.15 -5.85
N LEU A 54 -8.10 26.11 -5.76
CA LEU A 54 -7.00 26.10 -4.80
C LEU A 54 -7.20 27.21 -3.77
N VAL A 55 -7.38 26.84 -2.50
CA VAL A 55 -7.69 27.76 -1.41
C VAL A 55 -6.62 27.75 -0.33
N TYR A 56 -6.50 28.85 0.43
CA TYR A 56 -5.46 29.04 1.44
C TYR A 56 -5.98 29.01 2.87
N ASP A 57 -7.32 28.98 3.01
CA ASP A 57 -8.01 28.84 4.29
C ASP A 57 -9.02 27.70 4.21
N ILE A 58 -9.33 27.09 5.36
CA ILE A 58 -10.42 26.12 5.49
C ILE A 58 -11.63 26.91 6.03
N ASP A 59 -12.45 27.34 5.11
CA ASP A 59 -13.59 28.22 5.33
C ASP A 59 -14.84 27.72 4.58
N GLU A 60 -15.73 28.63 4.23
CA GLU A 60 -16.97 28.33 3.51
C GLU A 60 -16.74 27.62 2.15
N SER A 61 -15.50 27.65 1.61
CA SER A 61 -15.16 26.91 0.39
C SER A 61 -15.31 25.40 0.51
N PHE A 62 -15.37 24.88 1.75
CA PHE A 62 -15.59 23.47 2.05
C PHE A 62 -17.05 23.17 2.46
N ALA A 63 -17.91 24.18 2.62
CA ALA A 63 -19.27 24.01 3.15
C ALA A 63 -20.14 23.11 2.27
N ASP A 64 -20.00 23.23 0.96
CA ASP A 64 -20.79 22.46 -0.01
C ASP A 64 -20.15 21.13 -0.41
N CYS A 65 -18.97 20.77 0.12
CA CYS A 65 -18.33 19.51 -0.18
C CYS A 65 -19.23 18.31 0.18
N ASP A 66 -19.28 17.33 -0.70
CA ASP A 66 -19.94 16.05 -0.46
C ASP A 66 -19.01 15.08 0.25
N ILE A 67 -17.72 15.13 -0.09
CA ILE A 67 -16.68 14.30 0.53
C ILE A 67 -15.42 15.14 0.72
N ILE A 68 -14.82 15.04 1.92
CA ILE A 68 -13.53 15.67 2.24
C ILE A 68 -12.52 14.60 2.60
N PHE A 69 -11.39 14.61 1.88
CA PHE A 69 -10.25 13.74 2.10
C PHE A 69 -9.17 14.44 2.93
N LEU A 70 -8.90 13.92 4.13
CA LEU A 70 -7.78 14.32 4.98
C LEU A 70 -6.53 13.52 4.59
N CYS A 71 -5.65 14.12 3.80
CA CYS A 71 -4.45 13.49 3.25
C CYS A 71 -3.15 14.06 3.84
N ALA A 72 -3.23 14.78 4.95
CA ALA A 72 -2.08 15.25 5.73
C ALA A 72 -1.53 14.11 6.62
N PRO A 73 -0.35 14.30 7.27
CA PRO A 73 0.14 13.33 8.26
C PRO A 73 -0.89 12.99 9.33
N VAL A 74 -0.85 11.74 9.83
CA VAL A 74 -1.88 11.16 10.72
C VAL A 74 -2.24 12.09 11.88
N MET A 75 -1.25 12.60 12.60
CA MET A 75 -1.49 13.49 13.73
C MET A 75 -2.05 14.86 13.32
N LYS A 76 -1.69 15.35 12.13
CA LYS A 76 -2.19 16.63 11.60
C LYS A 76 -3.64 16.57 11.15
N ASN A 77 -4.11 15.42 10.71
CA ASN A 77 -5.52 15.24 10.35
C ASN A 77 -6.47 15.50 11.53
N LEU A 78 -5.99 15.26 12.77
CA LEU A 78 -6.78 15.55 13.97
C LEU A 78 -7.04 17.05 14.15
N ASP A 79 -6.08 17.91 13.78
CA ASP A 79 -6.18 19.36 13.91
C ASP A 79 -7.28 19.94 13.00
N PHE A 80 -7.63 19.28 11.91
CA PHE A 80 -8.62 19.75 10.94
C PHE A 80 -10.07 19.38 11.29
N LEU A 81 -10.28 18.31 12.06
CA LEU A 81 -11.63 17.87 12.40
C LEU A 81 -12.46 18.93 13.15
N PRO A 82 -11.92 19.64 14.18
CA PRO A 82 -12.66 20.70 14.85
C PRO A 82 -13.07 21.85 13.92
N ILE A 83 -12.20 22.20 12.96
CA ILE A 83 -12.46 23.29 12.01
C ILE A 83 -13.59 22.86 11.07
N LEU A 84 -13.49 21.66 10.50
CA LEU A 84 -14.49 21.15 9.53
C LEU A 84 -15.86 20.97 10.19
N LYS A 85 -15.93 20.57 11.44
CA LYS A 85 -17.19 20.37 12.16
C LYS A 85 -18.16 21.54 12.04
N ASP A 86 -17.63 22.76 12.09
CA ASP A 86 -18.44 23.98 12.14
C ASP A 86 -18.77 24.52 10.74
N ILE A 87 -18.14 23.96 9.68
CA ILE A 87 -18.25 24.47 8.31
C ILE A 87 -19.10 23.54 7.43
N ILE A 88 -18.89 22.22 7.54
CA ILE A 88 -19.43 21.26 6.56
C ILE A 88 -20.92 20.99 6.75
N LYS A 89 -21.61 20.73 5.64
CA LYS A 89 -23.03 20.31 5.64
C LYS A 89 -23.21 18.95 6.36
N PRO A 90 -24.38 18.68 6.98
CA PRO A 90 -24.64 17.43 7.69
C PRO A 90 -24.56 16.16 6.83
N SER A 91 -24.67 16.30 5.50
CA SER A 91 -24.54 15.19 4.54
C SER A 91 -23.10 14.91 4.12
N CYS A 92 -22.15 15.81 4.37
CA CYS A 92 -20.77 15.65 3.98
C CYS A 92 -20.13 14.43 4.66
N ILE A 93 -19.37 13.66 3.89
CA ILE A 93 -18.53 12.58 4.40
C ILE A 93 -17.12 13.12 4.59
N VAL A 94 -16.54 12.93 5.76
CA VAL A 94 -15.12 13.17 6.01
C VAL A 94 -14.41 11.83 6.05
N THR A 95 -13.35 11.69 5.28
CA THR A 95 -12.52 10.50 5.28
C THR A 95 -11.04 10.88 5.36
N ASP A 96 -10.19 9.97 5.80
CA ASP A 96 -8.75 10.18 5.77
C ASP A 96 -8.04 9.10 4.91
N VAL A 97 -6.73 9.25 4.73
CA VAL A 97 -5.89 8.28 4.03
C VAL A 97 -4.72 7.80 4.90
N GLY A 98 -4.79 8.05 6.19
CA GLY A 98 -3.73 7.73 7.14
C GLY A 98 -3.57 6.23 7.40
N SER A 99 -2.42 5.85 7.96
CA SER A 99 -2.09 4.46 8.29
C SER A 99 -2.54 4.01 9.68
N VAL A 100 -3.19 4.88 10.47
CA VAL A 100 -3.76 4.58 11.79
C VAL A 100 -5.17 5.12 11.85
N LYS A 101 -6.11 4.37 12.42
CA LYS A 101 -7.56 4.69 12.40
C LYS A 101 -8.16 5.01 13.77
N ASN A 102 -7.72 4.34 14.84
CA ASN A 102 -8.38 4.46 16.15
C ASN A 102 -8.37 5.86 16.71
N ASN A 103 -7.24 6.56 16.63
CA ASN A 103 -7.13 7.89 17.22
C ASN A 103 -8.03 8.91 16.52
N ILE A 104 -8.09 8.89 15.17
CA ILE A 104 -8.92 9.82 14.41
C ILE A 104 -10.42 9.48 14.54
N CYS A 105 -10.78 8.19 14.58
CA CYS A 105 -12.16 7.77 14.84
C CYS A 105 -12.63 8.18 16.25
N LYS A 106 -11.76 8.04 17.27
CA LYS A 106 -12.04 8.50 18.64
C LYS A 106 -12.23 10.02 18.70
N GLU A 107 -11.40 10.78 17.99
CA GLU A 107 -11.52 12.22 17.93
C GLU A 107 -12.79 12.67 17.20
N ALA A 108 -13.11 12.07 16.06
CA ALA A 108 -14.36 12.32 15.35
C ALA A 108 -15.59 12.04 16.23
N ARG A 109 -15.55 10.98 17.06
CA ARG A 109 -16.62 10.67 18.02
C ARG A 109 -16.75 11.73 19.10
N LYS A 110 -15.65 12.20 19.69
CA LYS A 110 -15.64 13.29 20.71
C LYS A 110 -16.25 14.58 20.15
N LEU A 111 -15.98 14.86 18.87
CA LEU A 111 -16.51 16.03 18.18
C LEU A 111 -17.96 15.85 17.69
N ASN A 112 -18.61 14.71 17.94
CA ASN A 112 -19.93 14.34 17.40
C ASN A 112 -19.97 14.27 15.86
N MET A 113 -18.84 13.97 15.23
CA MET A 113 -18.70 13.79 13.78
C MET A 113 -18.72 12.30 13.38
N ALA A 114 -18.89 11.36 14.30
CA ALA A 114 -18.81 9.92 14.01
C ALA A 114 -19.76 9.49 12.88
N LYS A 115 -20.93 10.13 12.76
CA LYS A 115 -21.88 9.85 11.69
C LYS A 115 -21.35 10.21 10.30
N GLN A 116 -20.49 11.21 10.21
CA GLN A 116 -19.94 11.76 8.96
C GLN A 116 -18.54 11.22 8.65
N PHE A 117 -17.81 10.73 9.66
CA PHE A 117 -16.44 10.28 9.48
C PHE A 117 -16.36 8.79 9.16
N ILE A 118 -15.78 8.45 8.01
CA ILE A 118 -15.46 7.08 7.61
C ILE A 118 -13.96 7.01 7.38
N GLY A 119 -13.24 6.32 8.27
CA GLY A 119 -11.80 6.17 8.11
C GLY A 119 -11.44 5.43 6.83
N GLY A 120 -10.36 5.85 6.19
CA GLY A 120 -9.80 5.25 4.99
C GLY A 120 -8.30 5.03 5.11
N HIS A 121 -7.78 3.98 4.47
CA HIS A 121 -6.36 3.72 4.37
C HIS A 121 -6.05 2.99 3.07
N PRO A 122 -5.61 3.70 2.02
CA PRO A 122 -5.04 3.05 0.84
C PRO A 122 -3.67 2.46 1.22
N MET A 123 -3.55 1.13 1.19
CA MET A 123 -2.30 0.42 1.46
C MET A 123 -1.37 0.49 0.24
N ALA A 124 -1.09 1.70 -0.19
CA ALA A 124 -0.22 2.02 -1.31
C ALA A 124 0.61 3.27 -0.96
N GLY A 125 1.80 3.34 -1.50
CA GLY A 125 2.70 4.46 -1.28
C GLY A 125 4.03 4.24 -1.99
N SER A 126 4.86 5.25 -1.93
CA SER A 126 6.26 5.18 -2.35
C SER A 126 7.08 6.09 -1.45
N GLU A 127 8.40 6.02 -1.57
CA GLU A 127 9.33 6.93 -0.89
C GLU A 127 9.22 8.38 -1.42
N LYS A 128 8.55 8.56 -2.56
CA LYS A 128 8.32 9.87 -3.18
C LYS A 128 7.19 10.61 -2.49
N THR A 129 7.29 11.91 -2.41
CA THR A 129 6.30 12.81 -1.79
C THR A 129 5.87 13.91 -2.76
N GLY A 130 4.79 14.62 -2.43
CA GLY A 130 4.29 15.73 -3.23
C GLY A 130 3.34 15.32 -4.37
N TYR A 131 2.59 16.31 -4.86
CA TYR A 131 1.60 16.11 -5.91
C TYR A 131 2.23 15.67 -7.24
N VAL A 132 3.39 16.21 -7.60
CA VAL A 132 4.09 15.90 -8.87
C VAL A 132 4.45 14.42 -9.02
N ASN A 133 4.51 13.68 -7.92
CA ASN A 133 4.76 12.24 -7.93
C ASN A 133 3.46 11.40 -7.92
N SER A 134 2.30 12.06 -7.85
CA SER A 134 1.01 11.36 -7.91
C SER A 134 0.74 10.78 -9.28
N THR A 135 0.15 9.60 -9.32
CA THR A 135 -0.22 8.91 -10.57
C THR A 135 -1.59 8.29 -10.47
N GLU A 136 -2.27 8.14 -11.59
CA GLU A 136 -3.58 7.52 -11.68
C GLU A 136 -3.59 6.01 -11.45
N ILE A 137 -2.42 5.37 -11.43
CA ILE A 137 -2.26 3.92 -11.23
C ILE A 137 -1.74 3.55 -9.85
N LEU A 138 -1.43 4.53 -9.00
CA LEU A 138 -0.82 4.28 -7.68
C LEU A 138 -1.64 3.34 -6.81
N LEU A 139 -2.96 3.44 -6.90
CA LEU A 139 -3.90 2.66 -6.08
C LEU A 139 -4.40 1.39 -6.78
N GLU A 140 -4.05 1.20 -8.04
CA GLU A 140 -4.53 0.06 -8.84
C GLU A 140 -4.06 -1.27 -8.22
N ASN A 141 -5.01 -2.16 -7.96
CA ASN A 141 -4.81 -3.45 -7.28
C ASN A 141 -4.30 -3.37 -5.83
N ALA A 142 -4.13 -2.19 -5.24
CA ALA A 142 -3.83 -2.06 -3.82
C ALA A 142 -5.07 -2.37 -2.95
N TYR A 143 -4.87 -2.75 -1.69
CA TYR A 143 -5.97 -2.74 -0.74
C TYR A 143 -6.31 -1.29 -0.34
N TYR A 144 -7.58 -0.99 -0.27
CA TYR A 144 -8.08 0.24 0.33
C TYR A 144 -9.00 -0.15 1.50
N LEU A 145 -8.51 0.05 2.70
CA LEU A 145 -9.24 -0.30 3.91
C LEU A 145 -10.20 0.84 4.26
N LEU A 146 -11.48 0.55 4.39
CA LEU A 146 -12.47 1.46 4.96
C LEU A 146 -12.82 0.98 6.37
N THR A 147 -12.88 1.91 7.31
CA THR A 147 -13.17 1.61 8.72
C THR A 147 -14.41 2.35 9.20
N PRO A 148 -15.60 1.96 8.70
CA PRO A 148 -16.84 2.54 9.18
C PRO A 148 -17.11 2.14 10.63
N VAL A 149 -17.82 3.01 11.33
CA VAL A 149 -18.34 2.77 12.69
C VAL A 149 -19.85 2.65 12.68
N ALA A 150 -20.44 2.20 13.77
CA ALA A 150 -21.88 1.92 13.85
C ALA A 150 -22.77 3.15 13.58
N GLU A 151 -22.24 4.35 13.81
CA GLU A 151 -22.94 5.62 13.59
C GLU A 151 -23.03 6.02 12.11
N ASN A 152 -22.20 5.44 11.21
CA ASN A 152 -22.21 5.80 9.80
C ASN A 152 -23.48 5.36 9.09
N ARG A 153 -23.96 6.17 8.14
CA ARG A 153 -25.11 5.82 7.31
C ARG A 153 -24.71 4.76 6.27
N PRO A 154 -25.51 3.71 6.06
CA PRO A 154 -25.21 2.67 5.06
C PRO A 154 -24.95 3.23 3.66
N GLN A 155 -25.70 4.25 3.26
CA GLN A 155 -25.55 4.90 1.96
C GLN A 155 -24.18 5.59 1.77
N ASP A 156 -23.61 6.15 2.84
CA ASP A 156 -22.30 6.79 2.81
C ASP A 156 -21.18 5.75 2.65
N ILE A 157 -21.33 4.61 3.34
CA ILE A 157 -20.39 3.49 3.20
C ILE A 157 -20.41 2.98 1.76
N GLU A 158 -21.61 2.82 1.16
CA GLU A 158 -21.74 2.36 -0.24
C GLU A 158 -21.16 3.41 -1.22
N LEU A 159 -21.36 4.71 -0.98
CA LEU A 159 -20.73 5.76 -1.78
C LEU A 159 -19.22 5.70 -1.71
N MET A 160 -18.64 5.53 -0.52
CA MET A 160 -17.20 5.39 -0.35
C MET A 160 -16.66 4.13 -1.03
N LYS A 161 -17.33 2.99 -0.92
CA LYS A 161 -16.97 1.75 -1.63
C LYS A 161 -16.95 1.96 -3.14
N LYS A 162 -17.95 2.66 -3.68
CA LYS A 162 -18.05 2.98 -5.10
C LYS A 162 -16.91 3.89 -5.54
N LEU A 163 -16.57 4.93 -4.77
CA LEU A 163 -15.43 5.80 -5.04
C LEU A 163 -14.11 5.04 -5.04
N VAL A 164 -13.88 4.21 -4.03
CA VAL A 164 -12.70 3.35 -3.96
C VAL A 164 -12.62 2.42 -5.18
N SER A 165 -13.73 1.84 -5.64
CA SER A 165 -13.73 0.98 -6.82
C SER A 165 -13.26 1.69 -8.10
N TYR A 166 -13.54 2.98 -8.24
CA TYR A 166 -13.06 3.76 -9.39
C TYR A 166 -11.54 3.95 -9.39
N THR A 167 -10.89 3.88 -8.23
CA THR A 167 -9.42 3.95 -8.15
C THR A 167 -8.72 2.67 -8.60
N GLY A 168 -9.47 1.60 -8.87
CA GLY A 168 -8.93 0.28 -9.17
C GLY A 168 -8.41 -0.47 -7.94
N ALA A 169 -8.61 0.07 -6.74
CA ALA A 169 -8.22 -0.58 -5.50
C ALA A 169 -9.23 -1.64 -5.04
N ASN A 170 -8.73 -2.60 -4.28
CA ASN A 170 -9.54 -3.64 -3.63
C ASN A 170 -10.06 -3.13 -2.29
N CYS A 171 -11.35 -2.77 -2.24
CA CYS A 171 -11.98 -2.27 -1.04
C CYS A 171 -12.22 -3.39 -0.02
N VAL A 172 -11.73 -3.18 1.21
CA VAL A 172 -11.96 -4.07 2.36
C VAL A 172 -12.53 -3.24 3.52
N ILE A 173 -13.54 -3.77 4.19
CA ILE A 173 -14.14 -3.13 5.38
C ILE A 173 -13.65 -3.85 6.62
N LEU A 174 -13.13 -3.08 7.57
CA LEU A 174 -12.64 -3.55 8.87
C LEU A 174 -13.07 -2.57 9.98
N PRO A 175 -13.32 -3.05 11.20
CA PRO A 175 -13.39 -2.15 12.36
C PRO A 175 -12.05 -1.40 12.57
N PRO A 176 -12.08 -0.15 13.11
CA PRO A 176 -10.84 0.61 13.39
C PRO A 176 -9.83 -0.14 14.26
N ASP A 177 -10.31 -0.88 15.28
CA ASP A 177 -9.44 -1.66 16.18
C ASP A 177 -8.72 -2.80 15.44
N ASP A 178 -9.44 -3.54 14.61
CA ASP A 178 -8.86 -4.62 13.79
C ASP A 178 -7.87 -4.08 12.77
N HIS A 179 -8.19 -2.93 12.14
CA HIS A 179 -7.28 -2.23 11.24
C HIS A 179 -5.94 -1.94 11.93
N ASP A 180 -5.97 -1.25 13.08
CA ASP A 180 -4.76 -0.82 13.78
C ASP A 180 -3.97 -2.00 14.34
N ARG A 181 -4.64 -3.07 14.77
CA ARG A 181 -4.00 -4.31 15.18
C ARG A 181 -3.31 -5.01 14.01
N ILE A 182 -3.99 -5.14 12.87
CA ILE A 182 -3.41 -5.77 11.67
C ILE A 182 -2.22 -4.96 11.17
N THR A 183 -2.36 -3.65 10.99
CA THR A 183 -1.27 -2.79 10.50
C THR A 183 -0.09 -2.74 11.47
N ALA A 184 -0.31 -2.82 12.78
CA ALA A 184 0.76 -2.96 13.76
C ALA A 184 1.60 -4.21 13.47
N ALA A 185 0.95 -5.36 13.27
CA ALA A 185 1.63 -6.64 13.08
C ALA A 185 2.40 -6.72 11.74
N ILE A 186 1.78 -6.29 10.64
CA ILE A 186 2.31 -6.52 9.29
C ILE A 186 3.11 -5.33 8.70
N SER A 187 3.06 -4.16 9.35
CA SER A 187 3.73 -2.95 8.86
C SER A 187 4.52 -2.23 9.96
N HIS A 188 3.88 -1.83 11.06
CA HIS A 188 4.51 -0.92 12.01
C HIS A 188 5.65 -1.60 12.78
N VAL A 189 5.42 -2.77 13.34
CA VAL A 189 6.45 -3.55 14.05
C VAL A 189 7.59 -3.97 13.12
N PRO A 190 7.35 -4.47 11.90
CA PRO A 190 8.43 -4.71 10.92
C PRO A 190 9.33 -3.50 10.66
N HIS A 191 8.78 -2.29 10.55
CA HIS A 191 9.61 -1.09 10.37
C HIS A 191 10.45 -0.75 11.61
N ILE A 192 9.88 -0.93 12.81
CA ILE A 192 10.62 -0.73 14.07
C ILE A 192 11.76 -1.75 14.18
N ILE A 193 11.50 -3.02 13.85
CA ILE A 193 12.51 -4.08 13.84
C ILE A 193 13.62 -3.76 12.83
N ALA A 194 13.27 -3.35 11.62
CA ALA A 194 14.24 -2.96 10.60
C ALA A 194 15.13 -1.79 11.05
N ALA A 195 14.54 -0.74 11.61
CA ALA A 195 15.28 0.40 12.16
C ALA A 195 16.18 -0.01 13.33
N THR A 196 15.67 -0.86 14.23
CA THR A 196 16.43 -1.37 15.38
C THR A 196 17.61 -2.25 14.92
N LEU A 197 17.40 -3.10 13.91
CA LEU A 197 18.43 -3.95 13.34
C LEU A 197 19.57 -3.12 12.71
N VAL A 198 19.24 -2.07 11.97
CA VAL A 198 20.25 -1.13 11.41
C VAL A 198 21.02 -0.45 12.53
N ASN A 199 20.33 0.06 13.56
CA ASN A 199 20.97 0.72 14.69
C ASN A 199 21.83 -0.25 15.51
N MET A 200 21.41 -1.50 15.67
CA MET A 200 22.21 -2.54 16.34
C MET A 200 23.52 -2.76 15.60
N VAL A 201 23.51 -2.94 14.28
CA VAL A 201 24.74 -3.09 13.48
C VAL A 201 25.61 -1.85 13.60
N ARG A 202 25.05 -0.66 13.39
CA ARG A 202 25.81 0.61 13.49
C ARG A 202 26.50 0.79 14.85
N ASN A 203 25.81 0.45 15.94
CA ASN A 203 26.32 0.67 17.29
C ASN A 203 27.35 -0.38 17.74
N ASN A 204 27.48 -1.49 17.02
CA ASN A 204 28.42 -2.57 17.31
C ASN A 204 29.51 -2.72 16.23
N ASP A 205 29.54 -1.82 15.23
CA ASP A 205 30.57 -1.84 14.21
C ASP A 205 31.92 -1.34 14.78
N ASN A 206 33.01 -1.77 14.17
CA ASN A 206 34.36 -1.35 14.53
C ASN A 206 34.78 -0.08 13.75
N GLU A 207 35.99 0.44 14.05
CA GLU A 207 36.54 1.66 13.41
C GLU A 207 36.70 1.48 11.88
N GLU A 208 36.95 0.25 11.41
CA GLU A 208 37.08 -0.08 9.99
C GLU A 208 35.70 -0.27 9.27
N GLU A 209 34.59 -0.08 9.99
CA GLU A 209 33.23 -0.27 9.47
C GLU A 209 33.00 -1.65 8.78
N ASN A 210 33.54 -2.71 9.34
CA ASN A 210 33.50 -4.04 8.71
C ASN A 210 32.07 -4.60 8.59
N MET A 211 31.20 -4.40 9.59
CA MET A 211 29.80 -4.85 9.51
C MET A 211 29.05 -4.12 8.39
N LYS A 212 29.28 -2.83 8.24
CA LYS A 212 28.71 -2.02 7.16
C LYS A 212 29.25 -2.44 5.79
N ALA A 213 30.56 -2.70 5.67
CA ALA A 213 31.19 -3.12 4.42
C ALA A 213 30.69 -4.49 3.95
N PHE A 214 30.48 -5.43 4.88
CA PHE A 214 30.03 -6.77 4.58
C PHE A 214 28.51 -6.95 4.59
N ALA A 215 27.74 -5.88 4.82
CA ALA A 215 26.27 -5.91 4.75
C ALA A 215 25.81 -6.27 3.34
N ALA A 216 25.45 -7.54 3.12
CA ALA A 216 25.06 -8.10 1.84
C ALA A 216 23.55 -8.02 1.60
N GLY A 217 23.09 -8.61 0.48
CA GLY A 217 21.71 -8.52 0.01
C GLY A 217 20.65 -8.81 1.07
N GLY A 218 20.78 -9.91 1.83
CA GLY A 218 19.79 -10.26 2.87
C GLY A 218 19.60 -9.17 3.93
N PHE A 219 20.69 -8.56 4.40
CA PHE A 219 20.60 -7.44 5.35
C PHE A 219 19.94 -6.22 4.71
N LYS A 220 20.33 -5.87 3.47
CA LYS A 220 19.76 -4.72 2.73
C LYS A 220 18.28 -4.93 2.45
N ASP A 221 17.88 -6.14 2.10
CA ASP A 221 16.48 -6.45 1.78
C ASP A 221 15.57 -6.31 3.01
N ILE A 222 15.95 -6.91 4.14
CA ILE A 222 15.15 -6.84 5.37
C ILE A 222 15.14 -5.44 5.99
N THR A 223 16.20 -4.65 5.79
CA THR A 223 16.33 -3.30 6.36
C THR A 223 15.94 -2.18 5.39
N ARG A 224 15.55 -2.49 4.15
CA ARG A 224 15.18 -1.49 3.13
C ARG A 224 14.15 -0.47 3.65
N ILE A 225 13.19 -0.93 4.41
CA ILE A 225 12.11 -0.10 4.97
C ILE A 225 12.57 0.83 6.10
N ALA A 226 13.78 0.64 6.67
CA ALA A 226 14.34 1.52 7.71
C ALA A 226 14.68 2.93 7.19
N SER A 227 14.75 3.13 5.86
CA SER A 227 15.03 4.44 5.23
C SER A 227 13.80 5.32 5.03
N SER A 228 12.67 4.97 5.65
CA SER A 228 11.42 5.73 5.56
C SER A 228 11.47 7.03 6.36
N SER A 229 10.48 7.94 6.13
CA SER A 229 10.41 9.25 6.79
C SER A 229 10.35 9.15 8.32
N PRO A 230 11.30 9.74 9.06
CA PRO A 230 11.29 9.70 10.53
C PRO A 230 10.04 10.35 11.15
N GLN A 231 9.57 11.48 10.58
CA GLN A 231 8.39 12.18 11.08
C GLN A 231 7.12 11.33 10.93
N MET A 232 6.96 10.66 9.79
CA MET A 232 5.81 9.77 9.57
C MET A 232 5.81 8.61 10.57
N TRP A 233 6.97 8.01 10.83
CA TRP A 233 7.08 6.89 11.77
C TRP A 233 6.92 7.32 13.21
N GLN A 234 7.38 8.52 13.59
CA GLN A 234 7.09 9.11 14.89
C GLN A 234 5.57 9.21 15.09
N ASP A 235 4.85 9.79 14.11
CA ASP A 235 3.40 9.96 14.20
C ASP A 235 2.67 8.62 14.30
N ILE A 236 3.08 7.62 13.51
CA ILE A 236 2.50 6.26 13.53
C ILE A 236 2.72 5.60 14.89
N CYS A 237 3.94 5.63 15.43
CA CYS A 237 4.27 5.02 16.72
C CYS A 237 3.47 5.66 17.86
N MET A 238 3.29 6.97 17.83
CA MET A 238 2.49 7.68 18.83
C MET A 238 0.99 7.40 18.69
N ALA A 239 0.50 7.28 17.45
CA ALA A 239 -0.92 7.09 17.18
C ALA A 239 -1.41 5.64 17.40
N ASN A 240 -0.57 4.62 17.16
CA ASN A 240 -0.89 3.20 17.33
C ASN A 240 -0.04 2.50 18.39
N GLY A 241 0.39 3.23 19.41
CA GLY A 241 1.33 2.75 20.43
C GLY A 241 0.86 1.51 21.20
N GLU A 242 -0.44 1.37 21.47
CA GLU A 242 -1.01 0.23 22.18
C GLU A 242 -0.82 -1.08 21.40
N SER A 243 -1.27 -1.12 20.13
CA SER A 243 -1.13 -2.32 19.27
C SER A 243 0.33 -2.63 18.96
N ILE A 244 1.15 -1.59 18.75
CA ILE A 244 2.59 -1.74 18.50
C ILE A 244 3.27 -2.38 19.72
N ASN A 245 3.04 -1.87 20.92
CA ASN A 245 3.64 -2.40 22.14
C ASN A 245 3.20 -3.85 22.42
N HIS A 246 1.95 -4.18 22.15
CA HIS A 246 1.47 -5.57 22.26
C HIS A 246 2.32 -6.53 21.40
N PHE A 247 2.50 -6.22 20.11
CA PHE A 247 3.28 -7.09 19.22
C PHE A 247 4.79 -7.03 19.46
N LEU A 248 5.33 -5.89 19.92
CA LEU A 248 6.74 -5.81 20.32
C LEU A 248 7.02 -6.69 21.54
N SER A 249 6.14 -6.71 22.54
CA SER A 249 6.28 -7.60 23.70
C SER A 249 6.26 -9.07 23.28
N TYR A 250 5.30 -9.44 22.41
CA TYR A 250 5.26 -10.81 21.87
C TYR A 250 6.53 -11.16 21.08
N PHE A 251 7.03 -10.24 20.26
CA PHE A 251 8.27 -10.45 19.50
C PHE A 251 9.49 -10.62 20.42
N GLN A 252 9.58 -9.86 21.52
CA GLN A 252 10.64 -10.04 22.52
C GLN A 252 10.59 -11.42 23.17
N GLU A 253 9.38 -11.93 23.49
CA GLU A 253 9.21 -13.29 24.01
C GLU A 253 9.69 -14.35 23.02
N GLN A 254 9.38 -14.20 21.72
CA GLN A 254 9.87 -15.11 20.68
C GLN A 254 11.40 -15.09 20.55
N LEU A 255 12.03 -13.91 20.59
CA LEU A 255 13.49 -13.79 20.58
C LEU A 255 14.10 -14.48 21.81
N LYS A 256 13.50 -14.33 22.98
CA LYS A 256 13.96 -15.01 24.19
C LYS A 256 13.84 -16.55 24.10
N ALA A 257 12.76 -17.04 23.48
CA ALA A 257 12.61 -18.46 23.21
C ALA A 257 13.72 -18.98 22.28
N PHE A 258 14.04 -18.25 21.20
CA PHE A 258 15.17 -18.58 20.33
C PHE A 258 16.51 -18.60 21.06
N GLN A 259 16.79 -17.61 21.93
CA GLN A 259 18.00 -17.62 22.75
C GLN A 259 18.08 -18.88 23.61
N ASN A 260 16.98 -19.25 24.28
CA ASN A 260 16.93 -20.45 25.11
C ASN A 260 17.17 -21.74 24.31
N MET A 261 16.63 -21.85 23.09
CA MET A 261 16.89 -22.99 22.21
C MET A 261 18.38 -23.13 21.85
N ILE A 262 19.02 -21.98 21.54
CA ILE A 262 20.46 -21.93 21.23
C ILE A 262 21.28 -22.32 22.46
N ASP A 263 20.99 -21.74 23.62
CA ASP A 263 21.73 -21.99 24.87
C ASP A 263 21.65 -23.46 25.32
N ASN A 264 20.54 -24.13 25.03
CA ASN A 264 20.30 -25.54 25.39
C ASN A 264 20.61 -26.51 24.25
N GLY A 265 21.08 -26.06 23.10
CA GLY A 265 21.41 -26.95 21.97
C GLY A 265 20.20 -27.67 21.37
N CYS A 266 19.01 -27.06 21.39
CA CYS A 266 17.77 -27.66 20.90
C CYS A 266 17.72 -27.61 19.35
N GLU A 267 18.57 -28.37 18.67
CA GLU A 267 18.72 -28.33 17.20
C GLU A 267 17.40 -28.58 16.46
N GLN A 268 16.62 -29.57 16.90
CA GLN A 268 15.37 -29.92 16.21
C GLN A 268 14.31 -28.84 16.39
N ASP A 269 14.22 -28.17 17.52
CA ASP A 269 13.28 -27.08 17.74
C ASP A 269 13.65 -25.86 16.88
N ILE A 270 14.94 -25.51 16.80
CA ILE A 270 15.44 -24.47 15.91
C ILE A 270 15.08 -24.79 14.45
N PHE A 271 15.31 -26.03 13.99
CA PHE A 271 14.94 -26.46 12.64
C PHE A 271 13.43 -26.28 12.40
N ASN A 272 12.61 -26.74 13.33
CA ASN A 272 11.15 -26.67 13.22
C ASN A 272 10.64 -25.21 13.14
N GLU A 273 11.23 -24.30 13.90
CA GLU A 273 10.86 -22.85 13.85
C GLU A 273 11.15 -22.24 12.48
N PHE A 274 12.33 -22.51 11.91
CA PHE A 274 12.66 -22.03 10.57
C PHE A 274 11.78 -22.67 9.49
N GLN A 275 11.50 -23.97 9.60
CA GLN A 275 10.62 -24.66 8.66
C GLN A 275 9.20 -24.07 8.71
N SER A 276 8.63 -23.93 9.89
CA SER A 276 7.29 -23.35 10.08
C SER A 276 7.18 -21.92 9.54
N ALA A 277 8.18 -21.08 9.81
CA ALA A 277 8.25 -19.73 9.30
C ALA A 277 8.33 -19.70 7.76
N GLY A 278 9.15 -20.60 7.18
CA GLY A 278 9.29 -20.77 5.73
C GLY A 278 7.97 -21.19 5.07
N ASP A 279 7.30 -22.18 5.64
CA ASP A 279 6.03 -22.69 5.13
C ASP A 279 4.94 -21.61 5.17
N TYR A 280 4.83 -20.88 6.29
CA TYR A 280 3.90 -19.76 6.40
C TYR A 280 4.24 -18.64 5.42
N ARG A 281 5.52 -18.24 5.31
CA ARG A 281 5.97 -17.20 4.36
C ARG A 281 5.62 -17.57 2.92
N ASN A 282 5.80 -18.85 2.54
CA ASN A 282 5.51 -19.33 1.20
C ASN A 282 4.01 -19.44 0.93
N SER A 283 3.17 -19.57 1.96
CA SER A 283 1.71 -19.54 1.84
C SER A 283 1.14 -18.13 1.62
N ILE A 284 1.90 -17.08 1.95
CA ILE A 284 1.48 -15.69 1.71
C ILE A 284 1.43 -15.47 0.19
N PRO A 285 0.28 -15.08 -0.36
CA PRO A 285 0.15 -14.83 -1.79
C PRO A 285 1.16 -13.78 -2.25
N THR A 286 2.00 -14.11 -3.23
CA THR A 286 2.99 -13.19 -3.81
C THR A 286 2.36 -12.04 -4.59
N ARG A 287 1.06 -12.15 -4.85
CA ARG A 287 0.17 -11.10 -5.35
C ARG A 287 -1.18 -11.23 -4.69
N GLN A 288 -1.76 -10.11 -4.37
CA GLN A 288 -3.15 -10.02 -4.00
C GLN A 288 -4.00 -10.66 -5.10
N SER A 289 -4.30 -11.94 -4.92
CA SER A 289 -5.43 -12.54 -5.60
C SER A 289 -6.66 -11.89 -4.95
N SER A 290 -7.01 -10.69 -5.43
CA SER A 290 -8.40 -10.29 -5.35
C SER A 290 -9.22 -11.49 -5.80
N VAL A 291 -10.42 -11.66 -5.27
CA VAL A 291 -11.42 -12.67 -5.62
C VAL A 291 -11.79 -12.64 -7.13
N ILE A 292 -10.89 -12.22 -8.00
CA ILE A 292 -11.07 -12.06 -9.44
C ILE A 292 -9.99 -12.85 -10.14
N ALA A 293 -10.43 -13.94 -10.73
CA ALA A 293 -9.79 -14.76 -11.76
C ALA A 293 -8.45 -15.39 -11.37
N ARG A 294 -8.43 -16.70 -11.30
CA ARG A 294 -7.21 -17.53 -11.32
C ARG A 294 -6.23 -16.93 -12.30
N SER A 295 -5.02 -16.58 -11.87
CA SER A 295 -3.94 -16.25 -12.80
C SER A 295 -3.41 -17.57 -13.37
N TYR A 296 -3.33 -17.62 -14.68
CA TYR A 296 -2.81 -18.78 -15.38
C TYR A 296 -1.36 -18.48 -15.71
N ASP A 297 -0.47 -18.98 -14.85
CA ASP A 297 0.96 -18.69 -14.93
C ASP A 297 1.68 -19.68 -15.84
N ILE A 298 2.63 -19.16 -16.62
CA ILE A 298 3.59 -19.95 -17.41
C ILE A 298 4.99 -19.49 -17.02
N PHE A 299 5.86 -20.45 -16.73
CA PHE A 299 7.27 -20.19 -16.41
C PHE A 299 8.12 -20.69 -17.57
N ILE A 300 9.04 -19.86 -18.04
CA ILE A 300 9.85 -20.12 -19.25
C ILE A 300 11.30 -19.83 -18.92
N ASN A 301 12.20 -20.76 -19.18
CA ASN A 301 13.63 -20.49 -19.15
C ASN A 301 14.01 -19.57 -20.30
N VAL A 302 14.68 -18.45 -20.01
CA VAL A 302 15.11 -17.47 -21.00
C VAL A 302 16.56 -17.10 -20.78
N ASP A 303 17.33 -17.08 -21.86
CA ASP A 303 18.69 -16.56 -21.85
C ASP A 303 18.67 -15.05 -21.59
N ASP A 304 19.64 -14.56 -20.82
CA ASP A 304 19.82 -13.13 -20.61
C ASP A 304 20.50 -12.49 -21.85
N ARG A 305 19.67 -12.24 -22.87
CA ARG A 305 20.10 -11.58 -24.12
C ARG A 305 19.07 -10.58 -24.63
N ALA A 306 19.56 -9.58 -25.33
CA ALA A 306 18.70 -8.55 -25.91
C ALA A 306 17.64 -9.16 -26.84
N GLY A 307 16.37 -8.80 -26.67
CA GLY A 307 15.24 -9.26 -27.46
C GLY A 307 14.60 -10.58 -27.03
N ALA A 308 15.10 -11.29 -26.02
CA ALA A 308 14.51 -12.54 -25.53
C ALA A 308 13.03 -12.39 -25.14
N ILE A 309 12.73 -11.41 -24.30
CA ILE A 309 11.34 -11.10 -23.88
C ILE A 309 10.50 -10.62 -25.07
N ALA A 310 11.06 -9.78 -25.95
CA ALA A 310 10.35 -9.25 -27.09
C ALA A 310 9.89 -10.35 -28.07
N LYS A 311 10.69 -11.39 -28.30
CA LYS A 311 10.30 -12.54 -29.12
C LYS A 311 9.12 -13.30 -28.56
N ILE A 312 9.12 -13.58 -27.23
CA ILE A 312 8.02 -14.26 -26.54
C ILE A 312 6.75 -13.42 -26.64
N ALA A 313 6.84 -12.13 -26.34
CA ALA A 313 5.70 -11.22 -26.43
C ALA A 313 5.14 -11.14 -27.86
N SER A 314 6.00 -11.17 -28.90
CA SER A 314 5.58 -11.17 -30.30
C SER A 314 4.86 -12.46 -30.69
N ILE A 315 5.35 -13.63 -30.27
CA ILE A 315 4.68 -14.92 -30.53
C ILE A 315 3.26 -14.91 -29.96
N LEU A 316 3.09 -14.41 -28.74
CA LEU A 316 1.76 -14.34 -28.09
C LEU A 316 0.86 -13.31 -28.77
N SER A 317 1.39 -12.13 -29.09
CA SER A 317 0.64 -11.04 -29.74
C SER A 317 0.10 -11.41 -31.11
N VAL A 318 0.90 -12.05 -31.97
CA VAL A 318 0.48 -12.51 -33.33
C VAL A 318 -0.64 -13.56 -33.23
N ASN A 319 -0.77 -14.24 -32.09
CA ASN A 319 -1.79 -15.25 -31.83
C ASN A 319 -2.97 -14.76 -31.01
N ASP A 320 -3.14 -13.44 -30.86
CA ASP A 320 -4.21 -12.78 -30.10
C ASP A 320 -4.24 -13.20 -28.61
N ILE A 321 -3.08 -13.47 -28.01
CA ILE A 321 -2.96 -13.80 -26.59
C ILE A 321 -2.48 -12.57 -25.84
N SER A 322 -3.35 -12.01 -24.97
CA SER A 322 -3.00 -10.87 -24.13
C SER A 322 -2.25 -11.31 -22.88
N ILE A 323 -1.11 -10.66 -22.62
CA ILE A 323 -0.32 -10.87 -21.41
C ILE A 323 -0.89 -9.97 -20.32
N LYS A 324 -1.32 -10.56 -19.19
CA LYS A 324 -1.80 -9.83 -18.01
C LYS A 324 -0.63 -9.19 -17.27
N ASN A 325 0.46 -9.95 -17.16
CA ASN A 325 1.69 -9.49 -16.54
C ASN A 325 2.89 -10.34 -16.96
N ILE A 326 4.09 -9.74 -16.92
CA ILE A 326 5.36 -10.35 -17.26
C ILE A 326 6.43 -9.93 -16.25
N GLY A 327 7.23 -10.88 -15.77
CA GLY A 327 8.31 -10.61 -14.83
C GLY A 327 9.40 -11.67 -14.88
N ILE A 328 10.64 -11.29 -14.58
CA ILE A 328 11.76 -12.22 -14.44
C ILE A 328 11.89 -12.59 -12.97
N ILE A 329 11.94 -13.89 -12.67
CA ILE A 329 12.21 -14.43 -11.36
C ILE A 329 13.68 -14.90 -11.37
N HIS A 330 14.53 -14.19 -10.60
CA HIS A 330 15.90 -14.62 -10.41
C HIS A 330 15.93 -15.77 -9.40
N ASN A 331 16.28 -16.96 -9.87
CA ASN A 331 16.63 -18.07 -9.01
C ASN A 331 18.17 -18.15 -8.97
N ARG A 332 18.79 -17.95 -7.79
CA ARG A 332 20.27 -17.97 -7.63
C ARG A 332 20.89 -19.33 -7.95
N GLU A 333 20.07 -20.38 -8.09
CA GLU A 333 20.51 -21.75 -8.40
C GLU A 333 20.68 -22.05 -9.89
N PHE A 334 20.17 -21.16 -10.79
CA PHE A 334 20.27 -21.36 -12.25
C PHE A 334 20.85 -20.10 -12.90
N MET A 335 21.82 -20.31 -13.80
CA MET A 335 22.48 -19.21 -14.55
C MET A 335 21.54 -18.51 -15.54
N ASP A 336 20.38 -19.12 -15.87
CA ASP A 336 19.38 -18.58 -16.78
C ASP A 336 18.20 -17.99 -16.01
N GLY A 337 17.66 -16.85 -16.47
CA GLY A 337 16.50 -16.21 -15.87
C GLY A 337 15.21 -16.98 -16.18
N VAL A 338 14.31 -17.12 -15.21
CA VAL A 338 12.97 -17.66 -15.42
C VAL A 338 12.00 -16.52 -15.66
N LEU A 339 11.43 -16.45 -16.87
CA LEU A 339 10.37 -15.51 -17.22
C LEU A 339 9.03 -16.07 -16.73
N LYS A 340 8.32 -15.31 -15.90
CA LYS A 340 6.94 -15.59 -15.51
C LYS A 340 5.99 -14.78 -16.40
N LEU A 341 5.05 -15.46 -17.04
CA LEU A 341 3.93 -14.86 -17.78
C LEU A 341 2.64 -15.15 -17.03
N GLU A 342 1.82 -14.12 -16.83
CA GLU A 342 0.46 -14.27 -16.29
C GLU A 342 -0.54 -13.96 -17.40
N LEU A 343 -1.51 -14.85 -17.59
CA LEU A 343 -2.53 -14.73 -18.62
C LEU A 343 -3.93 -14.62 -18.01
N TYR A 344 -4.90 -14.18 -18.82
CA TYR A 344 -6.27 -13.89 -18.34
C TYR A 344 -7.16 -15.15 -18.25
N SER A 345 -6.85 -16.22 -19.00
CA SER A 345 -7.68 -17.43 -19.01
C SER A 345 -6.83 -18.70 -19.13
N GLU A 346 -7.41 -19.83 -18.68
CA GLU A 346 -6.78 -21.16 -18.85
C GLU A 346 -6.65 -21.55 -20.33
N LYS A 347 -7.62 -21.13 -21.15
CA LYS A 347 -7.59 -21.33 -22.59
C LYS A 347 -6.37 -20.64 -23.22
N ASP A 348 -6.13 -19.38 -22.84
CA ASP A 348 -4.98 -18.62 -23.34
C ASP A 348 -3.67 -19.21 -22.82
N ALA A 349 -3.63 -19.66 -21.56
CA ALA A 349 -2.44 -20.29 -21.00
C ALA A 349 -2.13 -21.63 -21.68
N SER A 350 -3.12 -22.44 -21.95
CA SER A 350 -2.95 -23.69 -22.69
C SER A 350 -2.46 -23.44 -24.12
N LYS A 351 -3.07 -22.48 -24.83
CA LYS A 351 -2.66 -22.08 -26.17
C LYS A 351 -1.23 -21.53 -26.19
N ALA A 352 -0.90 -20.67 -25.21
CA ALA A 352 0.43 -20.10 -25.08
C ALA A 352 1.50 -21.16 -24.80
N ARG A 353 1.24 -22.14 -23.94
CA ARG A 353 2.17 -23.26 -23.69
C ARG A 353 2.50 -24.02 -24.98
N HIS A 354 1.49 -24.37 -25.78
CA HIS A 354 1.71 -25.06 -27.05
C HIS A 354 2.55 -24.21 -28.03
N LEU A 355 2.19 -22.93 -28.21
CA LEU A 355 2.91 -22.04 -29.10
C LEU A 355 4.36 -21.81 -28.68
N LEU A 356 4.62 -21.68 -27.38
CA LEU A 356 5.97 -21.48 -26.88
C LEU A 356 6.81 -22.76 -27.00
N PHE A 357 6.20 -23.93 -26.73
CA PHE A 357 6.84 -25.22 -26.91
C PHE A 357 7.20 -25.47 -28.41
N ASP A 358 6.28 -25.18 -29.34
CA ASP A 358 6.52 -25.32 -30.79
C ASP A 358 7.62 -24.37 -31.25
N ASN A 359 7.83 -23.24 -30.57
CA ASN A 359 8.92 -22.30 -30.84
C ASN A 359 10.19 -22.61 -30.02
N GLN A 360 10.31 -23.82 -29.46
CA GLN A 360 11.50 -24.34 -28.77
C GLN A 360 11.84 -23.62 -27.47
N TYR A 361 10.85 -23.04 -26.78
CA TYR A 361 11.02 -22.52 -25.42
C TYR A 361 10.85 -23.63 -24.41
N ASP A 362 11.73 -23.65 -23.41
CA ASP A 362 11.66 -24.57 -22.29
C ASP A 362 10.68 -24.06 -21.24
N ILE A 363 9.57 -24.79 -21.05
CA ILE A 363 8.51 -24.43 -20.11
C ILE A 363 8.71 -25.20 -18.81
N VAL A 364 8.95 -24.46 -17.73
CA VAL A 364 9.16 -25.03 -16.40
C VAL A 364 7.81 -25.37 -15.76
N THR A 365 7.56 -26.64 -15.51
CA THR A 365 6.44 -27.08 -14.67
C THR A 365 6.88 -27.05 -13.20
N ARG A 366 6.34 -26.11 -12.41
CA ARG A 366 6.44 -26.18 -10.96
C ARG A 366 5.28 -27.05 -10.44
N ASN A 367 5.63 -28.20 -9.86
CA ASN A 367 4.72 -29.00 -9.09
C ASN A 367 4.33 -28.28 -7.78
#